data_d25463b3fcc0f5e3e054835e1faaa028
#
_entry.id   d25463b3fcc0f5e3e054835e1faaa028
#
_cell.length_a   1.000
_cell.length_b   1.000
_cell.length_c   1.000
_cell.angle_alpha   90.00
_cell.angle_beta   90.00
_cell.angle_gamma   90.00
#
_symmetry.space_group_name_H-M   'P 1'
#
loop_
_entity.id
_entity.type
_entity.pdbx_description
1 polymer ?
#
loop_
_entity_poly.entity_id
_entity_poly.type
_entity_poly.pdbx_seq_one_letter_code
_entity_poly.pdbx_strand_id
1 'polypeptide(L)'
;AIDRYCEQFERDMLRLFDKYYRRSDPKMMSHIAHVLQSFNGGVTCIQIYVNQHDFFISKDRVVEAERIGATPEWAALTDPNVPPPRTEPSLEALYTDIRHTVELEAQIIAAVFPAPLLVMQAFLQRVFAQSVQAYVETIMNRALALDTEQAGQPVADAAGLAFLRMLHVTRSATLALVADLKRLDLRSAGITTGSGPLSG
;
A
#
# COMPACT_ATOMS: atom_id res chain seq x y z
N ALA A 1 -23.93 4.17 34.89
CA ALA A 1 -24.48 2.82 34.58
C ALA A 1 -24.60 2.63 33.05
N ILE A 2 -25.19 3.57 32.33
CA ILE A 2 -25.43 3.46 30.86
C ILE A 2 -24.10 3.34 30.09
N ASP A 3 -23.09 4.14 30.42
CA ASP A 3 -21.79 4.14 29.75
C ASP A 3 -21.12 2.76 29.79
N ARG A 4 -21.20 2.07 30.92
CA ARG A 4 -20.67 0.70 31.04
C ARG A 4 -21.37 -0.31 30.12
N TYR A 5 -22.68 -0.15 29.93
CA TYR A 5 -23.44 -1.01 29.01
C TYR A 5 -23.06 -0.72 27.56
N CYS A 6 -22.90 0.54 27.19
CA CYS A 6 -22.45 0.94 25.87
C CYS A 6 -21.05 0.40 25.57
N GLU A 7 -20.09 0.55 26.48
CA GLU A 7 -18.73 0.01 26.32
C GLU A 7 -18.71 -1.52 26.23
N GLN A 8 -19.54 -2.21 27.01
CA GLN A 8 -19.61 -3.65 26.95
C GLN A 8 -20.24 -4.11 25.62
N PHE A 9 -21.31 -3.47 25.19
CA PHE A 9 -21.96 -3.76 23.92
C PHE A 9 -21.02 -3.52 22.74
N GLU A 10 -20.30 -2.39 22.71
CA GLU A 10 -19.31 -2.09 21.68
C GLU A 10 -18.24 -3.20 21.63
N ARG A 11 -17.68 -3.60 22.76
CA ARG A 11 -16.69 -4.69 22.83
C ARG A 11 -17.23 -6.01 22.31
N ASP A 12 -18.45 -6.35 22.63
CA ASP A 12 -19.05 -7.59 22.17
C ASP A 12 -19.33 -7.55 20.65
N MET A 13 -19.76 -6.40 20.13
CA MET A 13 -19.93 -6.21 18.68
C MET A 13 -18.58 -6.26 17.93
N LEU A 14 -17.53 -5.69 18.47
CA LEU A 14 -16.18 -5.75 17.88
C LEU A 14 -15.64 -7.20 17.85
N ARG A 15 -15.88 -7.98 18.89
CA ARG A 15 -15.54 -9.43 18.90
C ARG A 15 -16.33 -10.21 17.85
N LEU A 16 -17.60 -9.87 17.67
CA LEU A 16 -18.42 -10.48 16.61
C LEU A 16 -17.92 -10.08 15.23
N PHE A 17 -17.53 -8.81 15.03
CA PHE A 17 -16.96 -8.36 13.78
C PHE A 17 -15.68 -9.15 13.44
N ASP A 18 -14.73 -9.28 14.39
CA ASP A 18 -13.52 -10.08 14.22
C ASP A 18 -13.82 -11.54 13.86
N LYS A 19 -14.80 -12.14 14.54
CA LYS A 19 -15.24 -13.51 14.25
C LYS A 19 -15.73 -13.69 12.82
N TYR A 20 -16.56 -12.76 12.33
CA TYR A 20 -17.12 -12.85 10.97
C TYR A 20 -16.11 -12.41 9.90
N TYR A 21 -15.20 -11.50 10.22
CA TYR A 21 -14.04 -11.19 9.38
C TYR A 21 -13.22 -12.44 9.10
N ARG A 22 -12.83 -13.21 10.12
CA ARG A 22 -12.10 -14.49 9.99
C ARG A 22 -12.85 -15.57 9.24
N ARG A 23 -14.17 -15.47 9.15
CA ARG A 23 -15.04 -16.38 8.38
C ARG A 23 -15.32 -15.90 6.96
N SER A 24 -14.82 -14.74 6.60
CA SER A 24 -15.07 -14.08 5.31
C SER A 24 -16.57 -13.96 5.02
N ASP A 25 -17.36 -13.53 6.04
CA ASP A 25 -18.81 -13.31 5.92
C ASP A 25 -19.13 -11.81 5.82
N PRO A 26 -19.15 -11.23 4.60
CA PRO A 26 -19.34 -9.79 4.40
C PRO A 26 -20.73 -9.32 4.80
N LYS A 27 -21.74 -10.18 4.78
CA LYS A 27 -23.12 -9.80 5.17
C LYS A 27 -23.19 -9.53 6.68
N MET A 28 -22.63 -10.43 7.47
CA MET A 28 -22.62 -10.25 8.92
C MET A 28 -21.65 -9.14 9.34
N MET A 29 -20.52 -9.01 8.66
CA MET A 29 -19.61 -7.88 8.88
C MET A 29 -20.32 -6.55 8.62
N SER A 30 -21.07 -6.42 7.53
CA SER A 30 -21.80 -5.20 7.18
C SER A 30 -22.85 -4.85 8.24
N HIS A 31 -23.62 -5.83 8.68
CA HIS A 31 -24.62 -5.60 9.74
C HIS A 31 -23.97 -5.04 11.01
N ILE A 32 -22.86 -5.63 11.44
CA ILE A 32 -22.14 -5.21 12.65
C ILE A 32 -21.49 -3.84 12.45
N ALA A 33 -20.88 -3.59 11.28
CA ALA A 33 -20.25 -2.31 10.96
C ALA A 33 -21.27 -1.15 11.00
N HIS A 34 -22.50 -1.38 10.52
CA HIS A 34 -23.58 -0.39 10.59
C HIS A 34 -24.03 -0.11 12.03
N VAL A 35 -24.08 -1.14 12.88
CA VAL A 35 -24.38 -0.96 14.30
C VAL A 35 -23.23 -0.16 14.97
N LEU A 36 -21.99 -0.53 14.72
CA LEU A 36 -20.81 0.13 15.29
C LEU A 36 -20.61 1.56 14.81
N GLN A 37 -21.17 1.93 13.64
CA GLN A 37 -21.15 3.32 13.16
C GLN A 37 -21.78 4.29 14.17
N SER A 38 -22.75 3.84 14.95
CA SER A 38 -23.36 4.64 16.02
C SER A 38 -22.47 4.82 17.24
N PHE A 39 -21.36 4.07 17.33
CA PHE A 39 -20.36 4.16 18.38
C PHE A 39 -19.08 4.76 17.81
N ASN A 40 -18.78 6.00 18.17
CA ASN A 40 -17.57 6.70 17.77
C ASN A 40 -17.30 6.65 16.23
N GLY A 41 -18.36 6.68 15.41
CA GLY A 41 -18.26 6.63 13.95
C GLY A 41 -17.64 5.33 13.40
N GLY A 42 -17.63 4.25 14.17
CA GLY A 42 -17.08 2.96 13.78
C GLY A 42 -15.54 2.92 13.68
N VAL A 43 -14.82 3.92 14.22
CA VAL A 43 -13.36 4.03 14.09
C VAL A 43 -12.64 2.77 14.57
N THR A 44 -13.04 2.20 15.71
CA THR A 44 -12.44 0.98 16.25
C THR A 44 -12.65 -0.22 15.33
N CYS A 45 -13.82 -0.32 14.71
CA CYS A 45 -14.12 -1.37 13.71
C CYS A 45 -13.21 -1.23 12.48
N ILE A 46 -13.03 -0.02 11.97
CA ILE A 46 -12.12 0.29 10.86
C ILE A 46 -10.70 -0.11 11.20
N GLN A 47 -10.22 0.24 12.40
CA GLN A 47 -8.88 -0.12 12.86
C GLN A 47 -8.68 -1.64 12.93
N ILE A 48 -9.66 -2.38 13.47
CA ILE A 48 -9.60 -3.85 13.51
C ILE A 48 -9.49 -4.41 12.10
N TYR A 49 -10.34 -3.97 11.18
CA TYR A 49 -10.33 -4.41 9.79
C TYR A 49 -8.97 -4.19 9.13
N VAL A 50 -8.46 -2.96 9.17
CA VAL A 50 -7.19 -2.59 8.55
C VAL A 50 -6.00 -3.30 9.22
N ASN A 51 -6.02 -3.46 10.56
CA ASN A 51 -4.89 -4.03 11.30
C ASN A 51 -4.74 -5.54 11.11
N GLN A 52 -5.82 -6.24 10.84
CA GLN A 52 -5.81 -7.70 10.67
C GLN A 52 -5.69 -8.16 9.22
N HIS A 53 -5.61 -7.22 8.29
CA HIS A 53 -5.56 -7.54 6.87
C HIS A 53 -4.28 -8.31 6.51
N ASP A 54 -4.44 -9.45 5.82
CA ASP A 54 -3.35 -10.39 5.48
C ASP A 54 -2.21 -9.73 4.71
N PHE A 55 -2.52 -8.69 3.91
CA PHE A 55 -1.53 -7.90 3.18
C PHE A 55 -0.38 -7.38 4.08
N PHE A 56 -0.67 -7.04 5.34
CA PHE A 56 0.32 -6.48 6.27
C PHE A 56 1.01 -7.56 7.12
N ILE A 57 0.46 -8.78 7.18
CA ILE A 57 0.92 -9.86 8.05
C ILE A 57 1.83 -10.83 7.31
N SER A 58 1.79 -10.84 5.97
CA SER A 58 2.55 -11.77 5.14
C SER A 58 4.07 -11.62 5.35
N LYS A 59 4.72 -12.72 5.76
CA LYS A 59 6.18 -12.80 5.94
C LYS A 59 6.95 -12.88 4.62
N ASP A 60 6.29 -13.22 3.54
CA ASP A 60 6.92 -13.43 2.22
C ASP A 60 7.56 -12.15 1.68
N ARG A 61 7.03 -11.00 2.07
CA ARG A 61 7.57 -9.67 1.69
C ARG A 61 8.90 -9.32 2.32
N VAL A 62 9.18 -9.85 3.52
CA VAL A 62 10.48 -9.66 4.18
C VAL A 62 11.57 -10.40 3.40
N VAL A 63 11.24 -11.61 2.89
CA VAL A 63 12.16 -12.43 2.08
C VAL A 63 12.42 -11.77 0.72
N GLU A 64 11.43 -11.13 0.12
CA GLU A 64 11.62 -10.39 -1.14
C GLU A 64 12.49 -9.14 -0.96
N ALA A 65 12.33 -8.42 0.14
CA ALA A 65 13.18 -7.28 0.46
C ALA A 65 14.66 -7.65 0.60
N GLU A 66 14.96 -8.86 1.09
CA GLU A 66 16.32 -9.39 1.16
C GLU A 66 16.95 -9.68 -0.21
N ARG A 67 16.13 -9.87 -1.26
CA ARG A 67 16.60 -10.11 -2.63
C ARG A 67 16.86 -8.83 -3.43
N ILE A 68 16.50 -7.68 -2.89
CA ILE A 68 16.77 -6.38 -3.52
C ILE A 68 18.30 -6.23 -3.71
N GLY A 69 18.71 -5.92 -4.92
CA GLY A 69 20.11 -5.72 -5.25
C GLY A 69 20.88 -6.98 -5.62
N ALA A 70 20.23 -8.14 -5.71
CA ALA A 70 20.88 -9.40 -6.11
C ALA A 70 20.94 -9.61 -7.63
N THR A 71 20.35 -8.72 -8.43
CA THR A 71 20.31 -8.85 -9.88
C THR A 71 21.49 -8.16 -10.58
N PRO A 72 21.90 -8.62 -11.78
CA PRO A 72 22.99 -8.01 -12.53
C PRO A 72 22.78 -6.53 -12.85
N GLU A 73 21.54 -6.08 -12.99
CA GLU A 73 21.18 -4.69 -13.24
C GLU A 73 21.61 -3.77 -12.11
N TRP A 74 21.60 -4.26 -10.87
CA TRP A 74 22.08 -3.51 -9.72
C TRP A 74 23.60 -3.28 -9.78
N ALA A 75 24.37 -4.26 -10.25
CA ALA A 75 25.82 -4.12 -10.42
C ALA A 75 26.20 -3.03 -11.42
N ALA A 76 25.34 -2.79 -12.42
CA ALA A 76 25.55 -1.78 -13.46
C ALA A 76 25.13 -0.37 -13.05
N LEU A 77 24.51 -0.19 -11.88
CA LEU A 77 24.00 1.13 -11.44
C LEU A 77 25.11 2.18 -11.25
N THR A 78 26.30 1.76 -10.91
CA THR A 78 27.45 2.63 -10.68
C THR A 78 28.25 2.94 -11.94
N ASP A 79 28.02 2.24 -13.07
CA ASP A 79 28.71 2.49 -14.33
C ASP A 79 28.05 3.64 -15.12
N PRO A 80 28.70 4.79 -15.29
CA PRO A 80 28.15 5.93 -16.01
C PRO A 80 27.91 5.66 -17.51
N ASN A 81 28.57 4.64 -18.10
CA ASN A 81 28.42 4.29 -19.51
C ASN A 81 27.21 3.40 -19.77
N VAL A 82 26.62 2.80 -18.72
CA VAL A 82 25.41 2.00 -18.81
C VAL A 82 24.18 2.90 -18.64
N PRO A 83 23.18 2.82 -19.52
CA PRO A 83 21.97 3.62 -19.37
C PRO A 83 21.24 3.29 -18.05
N PRO A 84 20.59 4.29 -17.41
CA PRO A 84 19.86 4.06 -16.17
C PRO A 84 18.71 3.08 -16.38
N PRO A 85 18.42 2.23 -15.39
CA PRO A 85 17.27 1.34 -15.44
C PRO A 85 15.97 2.16 -15.49
N ARG A 86 14.97 1.66 -16.18
CA ARG A 86 13.64 2.27 -16.23
C ARG A 86 12.77 1.83 -15.08
N THR A 87 13.00 0.63 -14.58
CA THR A 87 12.20 -0.03 -13.57
C THR A 87 13.10 -0.78 -12.59
N GLU A 88 12.56 -1.08 -11.42
CA GLU A 88 13.13 -2.01 -10.46
C GLU A 88 12.12 -3.17 -10.30
N PRO A 89 12.48 -4.41 -10.68
CA PRO A 89 11.51 -5.51 -10.81
C PRO A 89 10.78 -5.85 -9.52
N SER A 90 11.45 -5.81 -8.37
CA SER A 90 10.83 -6.13 -7.08
C SER A 90 9.89 -5.02 -6.61
N LEU A 91 10.17 -3.76 -6.92
CA LEU A 91 9.27 -2.64 -6.68
C LEU A 91 8.02 -2.70 -7.57
N GLU A 92 8.19 -3.10 -8.83
CA GLU A 92 7.06 -3.30 -9.75
C GLU A 92 6.15 -4.43 -9.28
N ALA A 93 6.72 -5.53 -8.81
CA ALA A 93 5.96 -6.64 -8.24
C ALA A 93 5.15 -6.18 -7.03
N LEU A 94 5.78 -5.48 -6.08
CA LEU A 94 5.08 -4.89 -4.92
C LEU A 94 3.93 -3.98 -5.35
N TYR A 95 4.16 -3.09 -6.31
CA TYR A 95 3.14 -2.13 -6.75
C TYR A 95 2.00 -2.80 -7.52
N THR A 96 2.29 -3.88 -8.23
CA THR A 96 1.27 -4.71 -8.89
C THR A 96 0.38 -5.39 -7.84
N ASP A 97 0.98 -5.95 -6.78
CA ASP A 97 0.23 -6.54 -5.68
C ASP A 97 -0.63 -5.52 -4.94
N ILE A 98 -0.10 -4.31 -4.72
CA ILE A 98 -0.86 -3.22 -4.10
C ILE A 98 -2.08 -2.86 -4.96
N ARG A 99 -1.91 -2.68 -6.29
CA ARG A 99 -3.04 -2.36 -7.19
C ARG A 99 -4.12 -3.44 -7.12
N HIS A 100 -3.71 -4.69 -7.24
CA HIS A 100 -4.64 -5.82 -7.19
C HIS A 100 -5.37 -5.91 -5.85
N THR A 101 -4.64 -5.79 -4.74
CA THR A 101 -5.21 -5.82 -3.40
C THR A 101 -6.20 -4.67 -3.19
N VAL A 102 -5.83 -3.44 -3.56
CA VAL A 102 -6.72 -2.28 -3.42
C VAL A 102 -7.98 -2.41 -4.26
N GLU A 103 -7.89 -2.98 -5.47
CA GLU A 103 -9.05 -3.21 -6.33
C GLU A 103 -10.04 -4.22 -5.71
N LEU A 104 -9.53 -5.31 -5.14
CA LEU A 104 -10.36 -6.30 -4.44
C LEU A 104 -10.95 -5.71 -3.15
N GLU A 105 -10.13 -5.03 -2.36
CA GLU A 105 -10.56 -4.43 -1.10
C GLU A 105 -11.59 -3.32 -1.29
N ALA A 106 -11.52 -2.55 -2.38
CA ALA A 106 -12.53 -1.54 -2.69
C ALA A 106 -13.94 -2.13 -2.78
N GLN A 107 -14.07 -3.33 -3.35
CA GLN A 107 -15.35 -4.01 -3.45
C GLN A 107 -15.86 -4.50 -2.09
N ILE A 108 -14.97 -5.08 -1.28
CA ILE A 108 -15.29 -5.59 0.06
C ILE A 108 -15.66 -4.43 0.99
N ILE A 109 -14.86 -3.38 0.99
CA ILE A 109 -15.07 -2.19 1.82
C ILE A 109 -16.40 -1.51 1.46
N ALA A 110 -16.71 -1.37 0.17
CA ALA A 110 -17.98 -0.81 -0.29
C ALA A 110 -19.20 -1.65 0.13
N ALA A 111 -19.06 -2.98 0.19
CA ALA A 111 -20.11 -3.89 0.60
C ALA A 111 -20.32 -3.96 2.13
N VAL A 112 -19.24 -3.74 2.89
CA VAL A 112 -19.25 -3.95 4.35
C VAL A 112 -19.48 -2.67 5.13
N PHE A 113 -18.88 -1.57 4.76
CA PHE A 113 -18.84 -0.38 5.61
C PHE A 113 -19.80 0.73 5.15
N PRO A 114 -20.48 1.40 6.11
CA PRO A 114 -21.38 2.53 5.78
C PRO A 114 -20.60 3.78 5.31
N ALA A 115 -19.33 3.90 5.66
CA ALA A 115 -18.45 4.99 5.23
C ALA A 115 -17.21 4.45 4.52
N PRO A 116 -17.33 3.87 3.30
CA PRO A 116 -16.26 3.15 2.63
C PRO A 116 -15.03 4.01 2.33
N LEU A 117 -15.20 5.30 2.05
CA LEU A 117 -14.08 6.21 1.78
C LEU A 117 -13.15 6.36 2.97
N LEU A 118 -13.68 6.42 4.19
CA LEU A 118 -12.85 6.52 5.41
C LEU A 118 -12.04 5.25 5.63
N VAL A 119 -12.64 4.09 5.35
CA VAL A 119 -11.97 2.79 5.48
C VAL A 119 -10.86 2.64 4.44
N MET A 120 -11.15 2.99 3.19
CA MET A 120 -10.18 2.96 2.11
C MET A 120 -9.01 3.92 2.38
N GLN A 121 -9.29 5.12 2.88
CA GLN A 121 -8.25 6.07 3.27
C GLN A 121 -7.34 5.51 4.36
N ALA A 122 -7.90 4.90 5.41
CA ALA A 122 -7.13 4.27 6.48
C ALA A 122 -6.28 3.10 5.96
N PHE A 123 -6.86 2.29 5.06
CA PHE A 123 -6.16 1.17 4.42
C PHE A 123 -4.99 1.65 3.57
N LEU A 124 -5.20 2.60 2.68
CA LEU A 124 -4.15 3.16 1.83
C LEU A 124 -3.06 3.85 2.64
N GLN A 125 -3.42 4.62 3.67
CA GLN A 125 -2.46 5.25 4.56
C GLN A 125 -1.51 4.22 5.18
N ARG A 126 -2.04 3.08 5.59
CA ARG A 126 -1.22 1.98 6.12
C ARG A 126 -0.36 1.31 5.06
N VAL A 127 -0.90 1.08 3.85
CA VAL A 127 -0.12 0.55 2.71
C VAL A 127 1.11 1.42 2.46
N PHE A 128 0.92 2.74 2.39
CA PHE A 128 2.04 3.65 2.15
C PHE A 128 3.02 3.70 3.31
N ALA A 129 2.54 3.82 4.55
CA ALA A 129 3.41 3.96 5.72
C ALA A 129 4.20 2.68 6.05
N GLN A 130 3.63 1.50 5.87
CA GLN A 130 4.28 0.24 6.24
C GLN A 130 4.93 -0.50 5.07
N SER A 131 4.31 -0.48 3.89
CA SER A 131 4.82 -1.29 2.77
C SER A 131 5.64 -0.45 1.80
N VAL A 132 5.09 0.65 1.29
CA VAL A 132 5.78 1.45 0.27
C VAL A 132 7.00 2.14 0.86
N GLN A 133 6.85 2.82 2.00
CA GLN A 133 7.95 3.55 2.64
C GLN A 133 9.10 2.62 3.01
N ALA A 134 8.81 1.52 3.73
CA ALA A 134 9.84 0.57 4.15
C ALA A 134 10.59 -0.05 2.96
N TYR A 135 9.87 -0.35 1.88
CA TYR A 135 10.47 -0.92 0.68
C TYR A 135 11.36 0.07 -0.07
N VAL A 136 10.90 1.31 -0.24
CA VAL A 136 11.69 2.40 -0.83
C VAL A 136 12.94 2.69 0.00
N GLU A 137 12.83 2.74 1.33
CA GLU A 137 13.98 2.91 2.23
C GLU A 137 15.00 1.78 2.04
N THR A 138 14.57 0.54 1.91
CA THR A 138 15.47 -0.60 1.64
C THR A 138 16.19 -0.46 0.32
N ILE A 139 15.49 -0.08 -0.76
CA ILE A 139 16.08 0.19 -2.07
C ILE A 139 17.12 1.32 -1.99
N MET A 140 16.77 2.43 -1.33
CA MET A 140 17.68 3.59 -1.21
C MET A 140 18.94 3.24 -0.40
N ASN A 141 18.79 2.53 0.71
CA ASN A 141 19.91 2.09 1.54
C ASN A 141 20.82 1.13 0.78
N ARG A 142 20.25 0.23 -0.03
CA ARG A 142 21.03 -0.69 -0.86
C ARG A 142 21.79 0.04 -1.96
N ALA A 143 21.17 1.01 -2.62
CA ALA A 143 21.82 1.83 -3.64
C ALA A 143 22.97 2.66 -3.05
N LEU A 144 22.77 3.22 -1.85
CA LEU A 144 23.80 3.96 -1.14
C LEU A 144 24.99 3.06 -0.73
N ALA A 145 24.72 1.81 -0.32
CA ALA A 145 25.75 0.84 0.00
C ALA A 145 26.63 0.52 -1.21
N LEU A 146 26.03 0.36 -2.40
CA LEU A 146 26.80 0.16 -3.65
C LEU A 146 27.71 1.33 -3.98
N ASP A 147 27.26 2.55 -3.81
CA ASP A 147 28.07 3.74 -4.02
C ASP A 147 29.26 3.80 -3.04
N THR A 148 29.07 3.36 -1.78
CA THR A 148 30.14 3.33 -0.77
C THR A 148 31.13 2.20 -0.97
N GLU A 149 30.69 1.02 -1.41
CA GLU A 149 31.56 -0.13 -1.73
C GLU A 149 32.53 0.19 -2.88
N GLN A 150 32.13 1.06 -3.81
CA GLN A 150 32.97 1.48 -4.95
C GLN A 150 33.81 2.74 -4.69
N ALA A 151 33.58 3.43 -3.58
CA ALA A 151 34.35 4.65 -3.23
C ALA A 151 35.88 4.42 -3.01
N GLY A 152 36.34 3.15 -3.03
CA GLY A 152 37.78 2.79 -3.04
C GLY A 152 38.44 2.88 -4.41
N GLN A 153 37.70 3.19 -5.49
CA GLN A 153 38.28 3.41 -6.83
C GLN A 153 38.21 4.90 -7.20
N PRO A 154 39.22 5.43 -7.95
CA PRO A 154 39.38 6.87 -8.16
C PRO A 154 38.43 7.46 -9.21
N VAL A 155 37.18 7.02 -9.29
CA VAL A 155 36.15 7.61 -10.17
C VAL A 155 35.30 8.53 -9.31
N ALA A 156 35.84 9.68 -8.94
CA ALA A 156 35.18 10.69 -8.11
C ALA A 156 33.85 11.22 -8.66
N ASP A 157 33.60 11.02 -9.96
CA ASP A 157 32.39 11.52 -10.64
C ASP A 157 31.20 10.57 -10.57
N ALA A 158 31.38 9.34 -10.06
CA ALA A 158 30.30 8.33 -9.95
C ALA A 158 29.71 8.22 -8.53
N ALA A 159 30.22 9.00 -7.58
CA ALA A 159 29.70 8.99 -6.21
C ALA A 159 28.22 9.41 -6.19
N GLY A 160 27.38 8.52 -5.67
CA GLY A 160 25.93 8.74 -5.59
C GLY A 160 25.14 8.42 -6.87
N LEU A 161 25.78 7.88 -7.92
CA LEU A 161 25.09 7.59 -9.19
C LEU A 161 24.03 6.51 -9.03
N ALA A 162 24.31 5.42 -8.31
CA ALA A 162 23.37 4.36 -8.05
C ALA A 162 22.17 4.88 -7.24
N PHE A 163 22.43 5.68 -6.22
CA PHE A 163 21.39 6.32 -5.40
C PHE A 163 20.49 7.23 -6.25
N LEU A 164 21.05 8.12 -7.07
CA LEU A 164 20.29 9.04 -7.91
C LEU A 164 19.44 8.29 -8.97
N ARG A 165 19.99 7.24 -9.57
CA ARG A 165 19.25 6.39 -10.52
C ARG A 165 18.07 5.69 -9.87
N MET A 166 18.28 5.08 -8.70
CA MET A 166 17.22 4.41 -7.97
C MET A 166 16.19 5.39 -7.41
N LEU A 167 16.61 6.58 -6.99
CA LEU A 167 15.70 7.65 -6.58
C LEU A 167 14.76 8.07 -7.73
N HIS A 168 15.29 8.18 -8.95
CA HIS A 168 14.49 8.48 -10.13
C HIS A 168 13.48 7.37 -10.45
N VAL A 169 13.91 6.11 -10.42
CA VAL A 169 13.07 4.93 -10.68
C VAL A 169 11.95 4.84 -9.63
N THR A 170 12.29 4.89 -8.36
CA THR A 170 11.31 4.77 -7.26
C THR A 170 10.31 5.92 -7.27
N ARG A 171 10.77 7.15 -7.52
CA ARG A 171 9.88 8.32 -7.66
C ARG A 171 8.89 8.13 -8.82
N SER A 172 9.39 7.73 -9.98
CA SER A 172 8.56 7.57 -11.18
C SER A 172 7.52 6.47 -10.99
N ALA A 173 7.93 5.31 -10.45
CA ALA A 173 7.05 4.19 -10.16
C ALA A 173 5.99 4.55 -9.10
N THR A 174 6.38 5.25 -8.02
CA THR A 174 5.45 5.67 -6.97
C THR A 174 4.42 6.68 -7.48
N LEU A 175 4.82 7.63 -8.31
CA LEU A 175 3.88 8.57 -8.93
C LEU A 175 2.87 7.86 -9.84
N ALA A 176 3.31 6.85 -10.59
CA ALA A 176 2.43 6.01 -11.40
C ALA A 176 1.43 5.24 -10.53
N LEU A 177 1.90 4.60 -9.43
CA LEU A 177 1.02 3.92 -8.47
C LEU A 177 -0.04 4.89 -7.91
N VAL A 178 0.36 6.07 -7.45
CA VAL A 178 -0.58 7.07 -6.91
C VAL A 178 -1.61 7.49 -7.95
N ALA A 179 -1.21 7.67 -9.21
CA ALA A 179 -2.13 8.00 -10.30
C ALA A 179 -3.14 6.88 -10.58
N ASP A 180 -2.70 5.62 -10.50
CA ASP A 180 -3.57 4.45 -10.68
C ASP A 180 -4.57 4.32 -9.52
N LEU A 181 -4.11 4.48 -8.28
CA LEU A 181 -4.98 4.41 -7.10
C LEU A 181 -6.03 5.53 -7.07
N LYS A 182 -5.68 6.74 -7.49
CA LYS A 182 -6.65 7.85 -7.65
C LYS A 182 -7.72 7.54 -8.69
N ARG A 183 -7.37 6.84 -9.78
CA ARG A 183 -8.35 6.41 -10.78
C ARG A 183 -9.31 5.34 -10.25
N LEU A 184 -8.84 4.44 -9.41
CA LEU A 184 -9.68 3.43 -8.74
C LEU A 184 -10.66 4.09 -7.76
N ASP A 185 -10.22 5.07 -6.99
CA ASP A 185 -11.05 5.81 -6.03
C ASP A 185 -12.18 6.56 -6.73
N LEU A 186 -11.91 7.24 -7.84
CA LEU A 186 -12.92 7.94 -8.64
C LEU A 186 -13.96 6.99 -9.26
N ARG A 187 -13.57 5.79 -9.66
CA ARG A 187 -14.49 4.77 -10.19
C ARG A 187 -15.39 4.20 -9.11
N SER A 188 -14.84 3.91 -7.94
CA SER A 188 -15.60 3.40 -6.79
C SER A 188 -16.59 4.42 -6.23
N ALA A 189 -16.29 5.72 -6.35
CA ALA A 189 -17.17 6.81 -5.97
C ALA A 189 -18.27 7.14 -7.02
N GLY A 190 -18.34 6.37 -8.13
CA GLY A 190 -19.37 6.58 -9.17
C GLY A 190 -19.16 7.84 -10.03
N ILE A 191 -17.99 8.49 -9.93
CA ILE A 191 -17.63 9.63 -10.76
C ILE A 191 -17.06 9.08 -12.08
N THR A 192 -17.94 8.70 -12.99
CA THR A 192 -17.56 8.50 -14.39
C THR A 192 -17.23 9.90 -14.96
N THR A 193 -15.96 10.14 -15.23
CA THR A 193 -15.56 11.25 -16.09
C THR A 193 -16.16 10.97 -17.47
N GLY A 194 -17.33 11.53 -17.70
CA GLY A 194 -17.99 11.52 -19.01
C GLY A 194 -17.15 12.28 -20.01
N SER A 195 -16.26 11.60 -20.72
CA SER A 195 -15.80 12.04 -22.03
C SER A 195 -16.86 11.65 -23.05
N GLY A 196 -17.96 12.40 -23.07
CA GLY A 196 -18.88 12.41 -24.20
C GLY A 196 -18.19 13.01 -25.41
N PRO A 197 -18.28 12.41 -26.60
CA PRO A 197 -17.81 13.02 -27.80
C PRO A 197 -18.66 14.26 -28.09
N LEU A 198 -18.03 15.42 -28.23
CA LEU A 198 -18.66 16.59 -28.82
C LEU A 198 -18.98 16.26 -30.27
N SER A 199 -20.24 15.85 -30.52
CA SER A 199 -20.83 15.86 -31.84
C SER A 199 -21.54 17.19 -32.04
N GLY A 200 -21.12 17.93 -33.04
CA GLY A 200 -21.74 19.13 -33.51
C GLY A 200 -20.90 19.77 -34.60
#